data_ad80f0992d5ebfba0a970f6617bb4f7a
#
_entry.id   ad80f0992d5ebfba0a970f6617bb4f7a
#
_cell.length_a   1.000
_cell.length_b   1.000
_cell.length_c   1.000
_cell.angle_alpha   90.00
_cell.angle_beta   90.00
_cell.angle_gamma   90.00
#
_symmetry.space_group_name_H-M   'P 1'
#
loop_
_entity.id
_entity.type
_entity.pdbx_description
1 polymer ?
#
loop_
_entity_poly.entity_id
_entity_poly.type
_entity_poly.pdbx_seq_one_letter_code
_entity_poly.pdbx_strand_id
1 'polypeptide(L)'
;QSEAYLAELAGEYEDVRRRHANRKATPILPLAEARASRPAIDWDSYTPPRPKFIGRRTFKSYDLAEIAKYVDWGPFFQTWSLFGPFPAILDDKVVGEQARKVYADGQAMMKRIIEGRWLTANGVVGFYPANSINDEDIEVYKDETRSEVLFTYRNLRQQGAKREGVSNKSLSDFIAPKSSGKLDYIGMFAVTAGLGIEKKEAEFEKALDDY
;
A
#
# COMPACT_ATOMS: atom_id res chain seq x y z
N GLN A 1 -39.93 23.47 -7.82
CA GLN A 1 -38.44 23.40 -7.73
C GLN A 1 -37.95 21.95 -7.55
N SER A 2 -38.67 21.12 -6.79
CA SER A 2 -38.29 19.71 -6.52
C SER A 2 -38.38 18.80 -7.77
N GLU A 3 -39.47 18.95 -8.58
CA GLU A 3 -39.65 18.11 -9.78
C GLU A 3 -38.64 18.42 -10.88
N ALA A 4 -38.30 19.68 -11.09
CA ALA A 4 -37.28 20.07 -12.07
C ALA A 4 -35.90 19.53 -11.67
N TYR A 5 -35.56 19.61 -10.39
CA TYR A 5 -34.31 19.04 -9.86
C TYR A 5 -34.22 17.49 -10.02
N LEU A 6 -35.34 16.80 -9.74
CA LEU A 6 -35.39 15.35 -9.91
C LEU A 6 -35.28 14.93 -11.39
N ALA A 7 -35.83 15.69 -12.30
CA ALA A 7 -35.70 15.45 -13.74
C ALA A 7 -34.27 15.68 -14.22
N GLU A 8 -33.60 16.74 -13.75
CA GLU A 8 -32.21 17.03 -14.05
C GLU A 8 -31.27 15.90 -13.52
N LEU A 9 -31.46 15.51 -12.27
CA LEU A 9 -30.70 14.42 -11.62
C LEU A 9 -30.90 13.08 -12.34
N ALA A 10 -32.13 12.78 -12.78
CA ALA A 10 -32.40 11.57 -13.58
C ALA A 10 -31.67 11.60 -14.90
N GLY A 11 -31.59 12.74 -15.57
CA GLY A 11 -30.83 12.93 -16.81
C GLY A 11 -29.33 12.74 -16.61
N GLU A 12 -28.77 13.29 -15.53
CA GLU A 12 -27.36 13.08 -15.15
C GLU A 12 -27.04 11.60 -14.89
N TYR A 13 -27.92 10.90 -14.17
CA TYR A 13 -27.74 9.47 -13.93
C TYR A 13 -27.82 8.64 -15.20
N GLU A 14 -28.64 9.03 -16.15
CA GLU A 14 -28.72 8.34 -17.45
C GLU A 14 -27.46 8.56 -18.28
N ASP A 15 -26.90 9.76 -18.25
CA ASP A 15 -25.61 10.08 -18.86
C ASP A 15 -24.44 9.33 -18.21
N VAL A 16 -24.44 9.20 -16.90
CA VAL A 16 -23.43 8.39 -16.15
C VAL A 16 -23.56 6.92 -16.55
N ARG A 17 -24.77 6.36 -16.57
CA ARG A 17 -25.00 4.96 -17.00
C ARG A 17 -24.53 4.72 -18.42
N ARG A 18 -24.85 5.63 -19.35
CA ARG A 18 -24.43 5.55 -20.76
C ARG A 18 -22.90 5.57 -20.90
N ARG A 19 -22.21 6.45 -20.19
CA ARG A 19 -20.74 6.52 -20.18
C ARG A 19 -20.11 5.26 -19.60
N HIS A 20 -20.71 4.67 -18.57
CA HIS A 20 -20.22 3.45 -17.95
C HIS A 20 -20.57 2.18 -18.73
N ALA A 21 -21.72 2.10 -19.37
CA ALA A 21 -22.13 0.97 -20.21
C ALA A 21 -21.14 0.71 -21.37
N ASN A 22 -20.51 1.77 -21.88
CA ASN A 22 -19.51 1.67 -22.95
C ASN A 22 -18.06 1.46 -22.43
N ARG A 23 -17.86 1.43 -21.12
CA ARG A 23 -16.54 1.18 -20.53
C ARG A 23 -16.23 -0.31 -20.65
N LYS A 24 -15.43 -0.69 -21.65
CA LYS A 24 -14.94 -2.05 -21.79
C LYS A 24 -14.09 -2.37 -20.55
N ALA A 25 -14.59 -3.27 -19.71
CA ALA A 25 -13.80 -3.84 -18.64
C ALA A 25 -12.58 -4.56 -19.25
N THR A 26 -11.42 -4.47 -18.59
CA THR A 26 -10.24 -5.26 -19.00
C THR A 26 -10.63 -6.74 -19.00
N PRO A 27 -10.49 -7.46 -20.12
CA PRO A 27 -10.81 -8.88 -20.16
C PRO A 27 -10.04 -9.66 -19.09
N ILE A 28 -10.70 -10.63 -18.47
CA ILE A 28 -10.08 -11.53 -17.49
C ILE A 28 -9.57 -12.75 -18.27
N LEU A 29 -8.28 -13.04 -18.14
CA LEU A 29 -7.66 -14.23 -18.71
C LEU A 29 -8.01 -15.47 -17.89
N PRO A 30 -8.12 -16.64 -18.51
CA PRO A 30 -8.08 -17.92 -17.83
C PRO A 30 -6.79 -18.02 -16.97
N LEU A 31 -6.90 -18.66 -15.79
CA LEU A 31 -5.76 -18.74 -14.86
C LEU A 31 -4.53 -19.39 -15.51
N ALA A 32 -4.73 -20.41 -16.36
CA ALA A 32 -3.64 -21.08 -17.05
C ALA A 32 -2.85 -20.13 -17.96
N GLU A 33 -3.55 -19.24 -18.68
CA GLU A 33 -2.91 -18.22 -19.54
C GLU A 33 -2.17 -17.16 -18.70
N ALA A 34 -2.79 -16.73 -17.61
CA ALA A 34 -2.15 -15.80 -16.69
C ALA A 34 -0.87 -16.39 -16.06
N ARG A 35 -0.86 -17.69 -15.74
CA ARG A 35 0.34 -18.43 -15.28
C ARG A 35 1.41 -18.52 -16.34
N ALA A 36 1.03 -18.78 -17.59
CA ALA A 36 1.97 -18.81 -18.72
C ALA A 36 2.65 -17.45 -18.97
N SER A 37 1.96 -16.34 -18.60
CA SER A 37 2.46 -14.96 -18.70
C SER A 37 3.14 -14.46 -17.41
N ARG A 38 3.59 -15.35 -16.52
CA ARG A 38 4.33 -14.94 -15.31
C ARG A 38 5.70 -14.34 -15.64
N PRO A 39 6.29 -13.53 -14.73
CA PRO A 39 7.67 -13.07 -14.89
C PRO A 39 8.66 -14.25 -14.99
N ALA A 40 9.55 -14.21 -15.96
CA ALA A 40 10.67 -15.15 -16.02
C ALA A 40 11.81 -14.61 -15.17
N ILE A 41 12.09 -15.24 -14.03
CA ILE A 41 13.21 -14.91 -13.16
C ILE A 41 14.24 -16.02 -13.27
N ASP A 42 15.48 -15.64 -13.58
CA ASP A 42 16.60 -16.56 -13.64
C ASP A 42 17.14 -16.83 -12.21
N TRP A 43 16.59 -17.85 -11.58
CA TRP A 43 17.01 -18.26 -10.24
C TRP A 43 18.40 -18.92 -10.22
N ASP A 44 18.94 -19.34 -11.34
CA ASP A 44 20.28 -19.94 -11.38
C ASP A 44 21.35 -18.87 -11.19
N SER A 45 21.16 -17.71 -11.80
CA SER A 45 22.09 -16.58 -11.68
C SER A 45 21.87 -15.72 -10.43
N TYR A 46 20.69 -15.82 -9.77
CA TYR A 46 20.36 -15.01 -8.62
C TYR A 46 20.42 -15.78 -7.30
N THR A 47 21.07 -15.20 -6.32
CA THR A 47 21.09 -15.72 -4.94
C THR A 47 20.35 -14.76 -4.03
N PRO A 48 19.19 -15.18 -3.43
CA PRO A 48 18.45 -14.34 -2.51
C PRO A 48 19.29 -13.91 -1.31
N PRO A 49 19.23 -12.64 -0.89
CA PRO A 49 19.98 -12.17 0.26
C PRO A 49 19.41 -12.72 1.57
N ARG A 50 20.27 -13.21 2.44
CA ARG A 50 19.87 -13.64 3.77
C ARG A 50 19.57 -12.43 4.66
N PRO A 51 18.40 -12.35 5.32
CA PRO A 51 18.12 -11.31 6.29
C PRO A 51 19.11 -11.27 7.45
N LYS A 52 19.35 -10.07 8.01
CA LYS A 52 20.26 -9.91 9.16
C LYS A 52 19.76 -10.60 10.44
N PHE A 53 18.48 -10.93 10.50
CA PHE A 53 17.89 -11.73 11.58
C PHE A 53 16.70 -12.55 11.04
N ILE A 54 16.39 -13.62 11.71
CA ILE A 54 15.22 -14.47 11.47
C ILE A 54 14.30 -14.36 12.68
N GLY A 55 13.00 -14.45 12.44
CA GLY A 55 11.97 -14.32 13.45
C GLY A 55 11.42 -12.90 13.56
N ARG A 56 10.75 -12.62 14.68
CA ARG A 56 9.97 -11.41 14.89
C ARG A 56 10.70 -10.41 15.78
N ARG A 57 10.65 -9.12 15.41
CA ARG A 57 11.04 -7.98 16.26
C ARG A 57 9.85 -7.02 16.41
N THR A 58 9.65 -6.56 17.64
CA THR A 58 8.60 -5.60 17.97
C THR A 58 9.23 -4.28 18.39
N PHE A 59 8.71 -3.20 17.82
CA PHE A 59 9.07 -1.83 18.15
C PHE A 59 7.87 -1.18 18.84
N LYS A 60 8.06 -0.70 20.04
CA LYS A 60 7.04 0.02 20.81
C LYS A 60 7.41 1.48 20.92
N SER A 61 6.43 2.36 20.79
CA SER A 61 6.63 3.81 20.90
C SER A 61 7.79 4.29 20.03
N TYR A 62 7.78 3.89 18.75
CA TYR A 62 8.84 4.27 17.82
C TYR A 62 8.90 5.80 17.68
N ASP A 63 10.08 6.34 17.46
CA ASP A 63 10.29 7.79 17.41
C ASP A 63 9.51 8.40 16.22
N LEU A 64 8.53 9.25 16.55
CA LEU A 64 7.73 9.94 15.54
C LEU A 64 8.56 10.91 14.69
N ALA A 65 9.62 11.47 15.23
CA ALA A 65 10.51 12.36 14.48
C ALA A 65 11.28 11.59 13.40
N GLU A 66 11.62 10.31 13.64
CA GLU A 66 12.18 9.45 12.61
C GLU A 66 11.14 9.09 11.55
N ILE A 67 9.92 8.73 11.93
CA ILE A 67 8.85 8.38 11.00
C ILE A 67 8.49 9.57 10.10
N ALA A 68 8.45 10.77 10.67
CA ALA A 68 8.10 12.00 9.95
C ALA A 68 9.01 12.28 8.73
N LYS A 69 10.23 11.78 8.73
CA LYS A 69 11.16 11.92 7.58
C LYS A 69 10.70 11.12 6.35
N TYR A 70 9.81 10.16 6.52
CA TYR A 70 9.33 9.25 5.47
C TYR A 70 7.86 9.45 5.13
N VAL A 71 7.26 10.56 5.56
CA VAL A 71 5.86 10.87 5.27
C VAL A 71 5.67 11.08 3.77
N ASP A 72 4.72 10.33 3.19
CA ASP A 72 4.22 10.61 1.84
C ASP A 72 3.16 11.70 1.91
N TRP A 73 3.48 12.87 1.40
CA TRP A 73 2.58 14.02 1.37
C TRP A 73 1.52 13.95 0.28
N GLY A 74 1.62 13.02 -0.66
CA GLY A 74 0.66 12.87 -1.75
C GLY A 74 -0.78 12.65 -1.25
N PRO A 75 -1.06 11.63 -0.42
CA PRO A 75 -2.38 11.41 0.16
C PRO A 75 -2.89 12.59 1.00
N PHE A 76 -2.00 13.29 1.72
CA PHE A 76 -2.35 14.49 2.48
C PHE A 76 -2.92 15.59 1.57
N PHE A 77 -2.23 15.93 0.47
CA PHE A 77 -2.75 16.90 -0.48
C PHE A 77 -4.07 16.46 -1.11
N GLN A 78 -4.23 15.19 -1.42
CA GLN A 78 -5.48 14.66 -1.98
C GLN A 78 -6.67 14.84 -1.02
N THR A 79 -6.47 14.71 0.29
CA THR A 79 -7.51 14.98 1.30
C THR A 79 -8.01 16.43 1.23
N TRP A 80 -7.14 17.36 0.87
CA TRP A 80 -7.47 18.78 0.66
C TRP A 80 -7.90 19.10 -0.78
N SER A 81 -8.21 18.07 -1.58
CA SER A 81 -8.58 18.21 -3.00
C SER A 81 -7.50 18.89 -3.85
N LEU A 82 -6.24 18.77 -3.46
CA LEU A 82 -5.08 19.26 -4.19
C LEU A 82 -4.39 18.08 -4.89
N PHE A 83 -4.38 18.09 -6.21
CA PHE A 83 -3.89 16.98 -7.02
C PHE A 83 -2.61 17.37 -7.76
N GLY A 84 -1.55 16.60 -7.57
CA GLY A 84 -0.26 16.78 -8.21
C GLY A 84 0.84 15.98 -7.50
N PRO A 85 1.95 15.70 -8.18
CA PRO A 85 3.07 15.00 -7.55
C PRO A 85 3.82 15.92 -6.58
N PHE A 86 4.08 15.44 -5.37
CA PHE A 86 4.97 16.14 -4.43
C PHE A 86 6.46 15.87 -4.80
N PRO A 87 7.35 16.88 -4.75
CA PRO A 87 7.12 18.26 -4.31
C PRO A 87 6.63 19.23 -5.40
N ALA A 88 6.53 18.80 -6.66
CA ALA A 88 6.23 19.69 -7.80
C ALA A 88 4.89 20.45 -7.66
N ILE A 89 3.92 19.89 -6.91
CA ILE A 89 2.65 20.56 -6.62
C ILE A 89 2.81 21.93 -5.96
N LEU A 90 3.89 22.13 -5.21
CA LEU A 90 4.17 23.40 -4.53
C LEU A 90 4.48 24.55 -5.51
N ASP A 91 4.92 24.21 -6.72
CA ASP A 91 5.27 25.17 -7.77
C ASP A 91 4.21 25.20 -8.89
N ASP A 92 3.07 24.51 -8.70
CA ASP A 92 1.98 24.52 -9.67
C ASP A 92 1.40 25.92 -9.82
N LYS A 93 1.10 26.32 -11.06
CA LYS A 93 0.63 27.66 -11.39
C LYS A 93 -0.79 27.97 -10.89
N VAL A 94 -1.61 26.93 -10.68
CA VAL A 94 -3.02 27.06 -10.28
C VAL A 94 -3.18 26.79 -8.79
N VAL A 95 -2.66 25.68 -8.29
CA VAL A 95 -2.87 25.23 -6.91
C VAL A 95 -1.68 25.44 -5.99
N GLY A 96 -0.51 25.85 -6.51
CA GLY A 96 0.75 25.90 -5.76
C GLY A 96 0.71 26.83 -4.54
N GLU A 97 0.01 27.97 -4.62
CA GLU A 97 -0.13 28.87 -3.48
C GLU A 97 -0.89 28.20 -2.32
N GLN A 98 -2.02 27.59 -2.63
CA GLN A 98 -2.81 26.86 -1.64
C GLN A 98 -2.05 25.63 -1.13
N ALA A 99 -1.34 24.91 -2.02
CA ALA A 99 -0.55 23.75 -1.63
C ALA A 99 0.56 24.13 -0.63
N ARG A 100 1.28 25.23 -0.86
CA ARG A 100 2.30 25.72 0.09
C ARG A 100 1.70 26.07 1.45
N LYS A 101 0.52 26.69 1.48
CA LYS A 101 -0.16 27.03 2.73
C LYS A 101 -0.54 25.78 3.50
N VAL A 102 -1.26 24.86 2.87
CA VAL A 102 -1.68 23.58 3.47
C VAL A 102 -0.47 22.75 3.93
N TYR A 103 0.61 22.75 3.15
CA TYR A 103 1.85 22.08 3.52
C TYR A 103 2.48 22.67 4.78
N ALA A 104 2.55 24.01 4.87
CA ALA A 104 3.08 24.69 6.05
C ALA A 104 2.24 24.38 7.31
N ASP A 105 0.91 24.39 7.18
CA ASP A 105 0.00 24.05 8.27
C ASP A 105 0.17 22.58 8.68
N GLY A 106 0.29 21.66 7.71
CA GLY A 106 0.57 20.25 7.98
C GLY A 106 1.89 20.01 8.69
N GLN A 107 2.95 20.71 8.31
CA GLN A 107 4.24 20.65 8.99
C GLN A 107 4.18 21.21 10.41
N ALA A 108 3.48 22.32 10.61
CA ALA A 108 3.28 22.91 11.94
C ALA A 108 2.50 21.95 12.85
N MET A 109 1.46 21.30 12.33
CA MET A 109 0.71 20.28 13.06
C MET A 109 1.58 19.06 13.37
N MET A 110 2.35 18.55 12.42
CA MET A 110 3.29 17.43 12.64
C MET A 110 4.28 17.75 13.77
N LYS A 111 4.81 18.97 13.79
CA LYS A 111 5.70 19.44 14.88
C LYS A 111 4.99 19.37 16.23
N ARG A 112 3.76 19.87 16.33
CA ARG A 112 2.94 19.82 17.56
C ARG A 112 2.69 18.37 18.03
N ILE A 113 2.38 17.47 17.11
CA ILE A 113 2.17 16.04 17.39
C ILE A 113 3.43 15.42 17.98
N ILE A 114 4.58 15.68 17.38
CA ILE A 114 5.88 15.11 17.81
C ILE A 114 6.28 15.67 19.18
N GLU A 115 6.33 16.99 19.33
CA GLU A 115 6.75 17.67 20.56
C GLU A 115 5.79 17.37 21.72
N GLY A 116 4.50 17.35 21.47
CA GLY A 116 3.45 17.04 22.44
C GLY A 116 3.28 15.55 22.72
N ARG A 117 3.95 14.67 21.98
CA ARG A 117 3.79 13.21 22.07
C ARG A 117 2.32 12.77 22.03
N TRP A 118 1.56 13.34 21.13
CA TRP A 118 0.11 13.10 21.07
C TRP A 118 -0.24 11.69 20.65
N LEU A 119 0.58 11.11 19.77
CA LEU A 119 0.35 9.83 19.15
C LEU A 119 1.45 8.83 19.51
N THR A 120 1.11 7.55 19.41
CA THR A 120 2.07 6.45 19.59
C THR A 120 2.14 5.64 18.29
N ALA A 121 3.36 5.33 17.87
CA ALA A 121 3.62 4.44 16.75
C ALA A 121 4.23 3.13 17.23
N ASN A 122 3.66 2.01 16.83
CA ASN A 122 4.20 0.68 17.10
C ASN A 122 4.44 -0.05 15.77
N GLY A 123 5.37 -0.99 15.79
CA GLY A 123 5.64 -1.83 14.64
C GLY A 123 6.04 -3.23 15.06
N VAL A 124 5.74 -4.19 14.22
CA VAL A 124 6.30 -5.53 14.29
C VAL A 124 6.81 -5.90 12.90
N VAL A 125 7.99 -6.45 12.83
CA VAL A 125 8.64 -6.93 11.61
C VAL A 125 9.03 -8.38 11.83
N GLY A 126 8.80 -9.23 10.85
CA GLY A 126 9.24 -10.62 10.87
C GLY A 126 9.91 -11.01 9.56
N PHE A 127 11.04 -11.71 9.65
CA PHE A 127 11.69 -12.35 8.51
C PHE A 127 11.73 -13.85 8.75
N TYR A 128 11.30 -14.61 7.77
CA TYR A 128 11.21 -16.06 7.86
C TYR A 128 11.73 -16.71 6.58
N PRO A 129 12.37 -17.88 6.68
CA PRO A 129 12.69 -18.66 5.51
C PRO A 129 11.41 -19.01 4.75
N ALA A 130 11.46 -18.90 3.43
CA ALA A 130 10.31 -19.15 2.58
C ALA A 130 10.73 -19.67 1.21
N ASN A 131 9.87 -20.44 0.57
CA ASN A 131 9.98 -20.81 -0.83
C ASN A 131 8.58 -20.82 -1.47
N SER A 132 8.53 -20.45 -2.74
CA SER A 132 7.29 -20.62 -3.49
C SER A 132 7.08 -22.09 -3.86
N ILE A 133 5.81 -22.50 -3.81
CA ILE A 133 5.33 -23.82 -4.20
C ILE A 133 4.13 -23.67 -5.12
N ASN A 134 3.87 -24.69 -5.93
CA ASN A 134 2.86 -24.58 -6.97
C ASN A 134 3.09 -23.32 -7.81
N ASP A 135 2.08 -22.59 -8.23
CA ASP A 135 2.27 -21.36 -9.01
C ASP A 135 2.06 -20.08 -8.18
N GLU A 136 1.24 -20.13 -7.12
CA GLU A 136 0.83 -18.95 -6.35
C GLU A 136 1.10 -19.04 -4.85
N ASP A 137 1.41 -20.22 -4.31
CA ASP A 137 1.57 -20.40 -2.87
C ASP A 137 3.03 -20.19 -2.41
N ILE A 138 3.20 -19.77 -1.16
CA ILE A 138 4.50 -19.63 -0.49
C ILE A 138 4.46 -20.41 0.82
N GLU A 139 5.32 -21.41 0.99
CA GLU A 139 5.60 -22.03 2.28
C GLU A 139 6.49 -21.10 3.10
N VAL A 140 6.05 -20.80 4.34
CA VAL A 140 6.83 -20.06 5.32
C VAL A 140 7.24 -21.01 6.43
N TYR A 141 8.55 -21.09 6.68
CA TYR A 141 9.13 -22.04 7.62
C TYR A 141 9.44 -21.41 8.96
N LYS A 142 9.44 -22.23 10.00
CA LYS A 142 9.73 -21.82 11.37
C LYS A 142 11.14 -21.27 11.52
N ASP A 143 12.10 -21.94 10.92
CA ASP A 143 13.51 -21.63 11.01
C ASP A 143 14.27 -22.07 9.73
N GLU A 144 15.57 -21.84 9.72
CA GLU A 144 16.43 -22.12 8.57
C GLU A 144 16.61 -23.61 8.27
N THR A 145 16.19 -24.52 9.14
CA THR A 145 16.21 -25.96 8.85
C THR A 145 15.15 -26.34 7.82
N ARG A 146 14.11 -25.49 7.66
CA ARG A 146 12.97 -25.68 6.74
C ARG A 146 12.22 -27.00 6.93
N SER A 147 12.35 -27.62 8.12
CA SER A 147 11.76 -28.89 8.46
C SER A 147 10.29 -28.75 8.89
N GLU A 148 9.90 -27.58 9.40
CA GLU A 148 8.56 -27.28 9.89
C GLU A 148 7.96 -26.09 9.14
N VAL A 149 6.85 -26.32 8.44
CA VAL A 149 6.07 -25.26 7.79
C VAL A 149 5.15 -24.62 8.84
N LEU A 150 5.34 -23.33 9.09
CA LEU A 150 4.47 -22.55 9.97
C LEU A 150 3.09 -22.33 9.36
N PHE A 151 3.07 -21.92 8.11
CA PHE A 151 1.85 -21.74 7.32
C PHE A 151 2.19 -21.65 5.83
N THR A 152 1.19 -21.85 5.00
CA THR A 152 1.25 -21.61 3.58
C THR A 152 0.51 -20.32 3.27
N TYR A 153 1.24 -19.33 2.76
CA TYR A 153 0.66 -18.06 2.31
C TYR A 153 0.09 -18.24 0.91
N ARG A 154 -1.25 -18.18 0.83
CA ARG A 154 -2.01 -18.32 -0.42
C ARG A 154 -2.07 -16.97 -1.12
N ASN A 155 -1.54 -16.91 -2.34
CA ASN A 155 -1.54 -15.67 -3.12
C ASN A 155 -2.49 -15.75 -4.31
N LEU A 156 -2.77 -14.60 -4.87
CA LEU A 156 -3.53 -14.45 -6.10
C LEU A 156 -2.60 -14.03 -7.23
N ARG A 157 -2.94 -14.43 -8.45
CA ARG A 157 -2.30 -13.97 -9.67
C ARG A 157 -3.15 -12.90 -10.35
N GLN A 158 -2.50 -11.88 -10.89
CA GLN A 158 -3.18 -10.93 -11.76
C GLN A 158 -3.73 -11.66 -12.98
N GLN A 159 -5.02 -11.48 -13.27
CA GLN A 159 -5.67 -12.10 -14.42
C GLN A 159 -6.17 -11.09 -15.45
N GLY A 160 -6.10 -9.80 -15.21
CA GLY A 160 -6.45 -8.82 -16.24
C GLY A 160 -5.54 -8.96 -17.45
N ALA A 161 -6.11 -8.94 -18.66
CA ALA A 161 -5.35 -8.96 -19.89
C ALA A 161 -4.35 -7.79 -19.91
N LYS A 162 -3.12 -8.06 -20.30
CA LYS A 162 -2.02 -7.10 -20.38
C LYS A 162 -1.63 -6.84 -21.83
N ARG A 163 -0.99 -5.73 -22.08
CA ARG A 163 -0.30 -5.48 -23.36
C ARG A 163 0.89 -6.44 -23.49
N GLU A 164 1.31 -6.67 -24.71
CA GLU A 164 2.47 -7.50 -25.02
C GLU A 164 3.71 -7.09 -24.20
N GLY A 165 4.46 -8.08 -23.72
CA GLY A 165 5.65 -7.88 -22.87
C GLY A 165 5.37 -7.56 -21.40
N VAL A 166 4.10 -7.47 -20.98
CA VAL A 166 3.74 -7.21 -19.58
C VAL A 166 3.19 -8.45 -18.90
N SER A 167 3.88 -8.93 -17.88
CA SER A 167 3.55 -10.16 -17.16
C SER A 167 2.36 -10.04 -16.21
N ASN A 168 1.65 -11.14 -16.03
CA ASN A 168 0.63 -11.34 -14.99
C ASN A 168 1.30 -11.84 -13.70
N LYS A 169 1.47 -10.95 -12.73
CA LYS A 169 2.28 -11.18 -11.53
C LYS A 169 1.49 -11.80 -10.38
N SER A 170 2.18 -12.64 -9.60
CA SER A 170 1.83 -13.05 -8.25
C SER A 170 2.99 -12.70 -7.31
N LEU A 171 2.74 -12.54 -6.01
CA LEU A 171 3.82 -12.34 -5.04
C LEU A 171 4.77 -13.55 -4.99
N SER A 172 4.26 -14.75 -5.20
CA SER A 172 5.03 -15.99 -5.27
C SER A 172 6.10 -16.00 -6.35
N ASP A 173 5.92 -15.25 -7.43
CA ASP A 173 6.92 -15.15 -8.52
C ASP A 173 8.26 -14.58 -8.03
N PHE A 174 8.24 -13.78 -6.95
CA PHE A 174 9.40 -13.07 -6.40
C PHE A 174 10.05 -13.81 -5.21
N ILE A 175 9.61 -15.01 -4.91
CA ILE A 175 10.20 -15.90 -3.92
C ILE A 175 10.72 -17.13 -4.65
N ALA A 176 11.98 -17.52 -4.39
CA ALA A 176 12.61 -18.64 -5.09
C ALA A 176 11.78 -19.93 -4.97
N PRO A 177 11.53 -20.63 -6.08
CA PRO A 177 10.81 -21.89 -6.06
C PRO A 177 11.53 -22.93 -5.20
N LYS A 178 10.79 -23.71 -4.45
CA LYS A 178 11.35 -24.83 -3.66
C LYS A 178 12.12 -25.81 -4.54
N SER A 179 11.69 -26.00 -5.76
CA SER A 179 12.34 -26.85 -6.76
C SER A 179 13.71 -26.33 -7.23
N SER A 180 14.00 -25.03 -7.07
CA SER A 180 15.29 -24.46 -7.42
C SER A 180 16.42 -24.81 -6.44
N GLY A 181 16.07 -25.31 -5.24
CA GLY A 181 17.03 -25.54 -4.16
C GLY A 181 17.61 -24.27 -3.53
N LYS A 182 17.21 -23.09 -3.98
CA LYS A 182 17.67 -21.80 -3.43
C LYS A 182 16.99 -21.54 -2.08
N LEU A 183 17.76 -20.96 -1.16
CA LEU A 183 17.25 -20.53 0.14
C LEU A 183 16.77 -19.08 0.01
N ASP A 184 15.47 -18.87 0.19
CA ASP A 184 14.89 -17.53 0.12
C ASP A 184 14.10 -17.22 1.40
N TYR A 185 13.64 -15.98 1.52
CA TYR A 185 13.05 -15.45 2.74
C TYR A 185 11.88 -14.54 2.40
N ILE A 186 10.93 -14.44 3.32
CA ILE A 186 9.84 -13.49 3.23
C ILE A 186 9.91 -12.52 4.41
N GLY A 187 9.70 -11.24 4.13
CA GLY A 187 9.54 -10.19 5.13
C GLY A 187 8.07 -9.79 5.27
N MET A 188 7.60 -9.69 6.51
CA MET A 188 6.27 -9.23 6.84
C MET A 188 6.33 -8.16 7.92
N PHE A 189 5.40 -7.21 7.88
CA PHE A 189 5.29 -6.18 8.91
C PHE A 189 3.83 -5.80 9.18
N ALA A 190 3.60 -5.30 10.38
CA ALA A 190 2.39 -4.60 10.74
C ALA A 190 2.77 -3.37 11.56
N VAL A 191 2.14 -2.24 11.29
CA VAL A 191 2.49 -0.96 11.89
C VAL A 191 1.25 -0.16 12.27
N THR A 192 1.41 0.69 13.27
CA THR A 192 0.46 1.74 13.63
C THR A 192 1.22 3.05 13.77
N ALA A 193 0.58 4.17 13.49
CA ALA A 193 1.21 5.48 13.62
C ALA A 193 0.32 6.53 14.32
N GLY A 194 -0.96 6.21 14.57
CA GLY A 194 -1.97 7.15 15.07
C GLY A 194 -2.64 6.74 16.37
N LEU A 195 -2.04 5.85 17.18
CA LEU A 195 -2.65 5.44 18.45
C LEU A 195 -2.77 6.64 19.40
N GLY A 196 -3.97 6.91 19.87
CA GLY A 196 -4.31 8.05 20.72
C GLY A 196 -4.95 9.23 19.99
N ILE A 197 -5.20 9.10 18.66
CA ILE A 197 -5.81 10.14 17.83
C ILE A 197 -7.19 10.53 18.35
N GLU A 198 -8.00 9.55 18.79
CA GLU A 198 -9.39 9.74 19.22
C GLU A 198 -9.53 10.78 20.33
N LYS A 199 -8.52 10.82 21.22
CA LYS A 199 -8.50 11.82 22.31
C LYS A 199 -8.31 13.23 21.76
N LYS A 200 -7.48 13.38 20.73
CA LYS A 200 -7.22 14.67 20.11
C LYS A 200 -8.37 15.13 19.24
N GLU A 201 -8.98 14.22 18.50
CA GLU A 201 -10.23 14.53 17.75
C GLU A 201 -11.30 15.09 18.68
N ALA A 202 -11.57 14.44 19.79
CA ALA A 202 -12.53 14.92 20.78
C ALA A 202 -12.17 16.29 21.40
N GLU A 203 -10.87 16.60 21.56
CA GLU A 203 -10.41 17.92 22.02
C GLU A 203 -10.70 19.00 20.96
N PHE A 204 -10.44 18.74 19.68
CA PHE A 204 -10.68 19.66 18.58
C PHE A 204 -12.17 19.86 18.30
N GLU A 205 -12.96 18.79 18.26
CA GLU A 205 -14.42 18.86 18.13
C GLU A 205 -15.05 19.72 19.24
N LYS A 206 -14.61 19.54 20.49
CA LYS A 206 -15.08 20.34 21.62
C LYS A 206 -14.68 21.81 21.50
N ALA A 207 -13.56 22.11 20.90
CA ALA A 207 -13.10 23.47 20.65
C ALA A 207 -13.76 24.10 19.43
N LEU A 208 -14.59 23.37 18.66
CA LEU A 208 -15.14 23.75 17.36
C LEU A 208 -14.04 24.14 16.37
N ASP A 209 -12.93 23.44 16.46
CA ASP A 209 -11.77 23.64 15.59
C ASP A 209 -11.77 22.51 14.54
N ASP A 210 -12.25 22.84 13.34
CA ASP A 210 -12.42 21.88 12.24
C ASP A 210 -11.08 21.57 11.52
N TYR A 211 -9.95 22.06 12.02
CA TYR A 211 -8.62 21.91 11.42
C TYR A 211 -7.71 20.96 12.17
#